data_0ffaf29121e45d5d17ead2ac9b102d51
#
_entry.id   0ffaf29121e45d5d17ead2ac9b102d51
#
_cell.length_a   1.000
_cell.length_b   1.000
_cell.length_c   1.000
_cell.angle_alpha   90.00
_cell.angle_beta   90.00
_cell.angle_gamma   90.00
#
_symmetry.space_group_name_H-M   'P 1'
#
loop_
_entity.id
_entity.type
_entity.pdbx_description
1 polymer ?
#
loop_
_entity_poly.entity_id
_entity_poly.type
_entity_poly.pdbx_seq_one_letter_code
_entity_poly.pdbx_strand_id
1 'polypeptide(L)'
;MSTYSFLDVSASLAGPTGLVELGYGSANAEEGITVTMTEAKNTMTIGADGEVMHSLHAGKSGTITVTLLKTSPVNKKLSLMYNAQSLSSATWGNNVNVIRNKVSGDTATARSCAFQKQPDWNNPKVAGTVAWVFDCGKIDQLLGEF
;
A
#
# COMPACT_ATOMS: atom_id res chain seq x y z
N MET A 1 -9.28 26.37 -9.45
CA MET A 1 -10.01 25.09 -9.63
C MET A 1 -9.07 23.94 -9.32
N SER A 2 -9.52 23.03 -8.49
CA SER A 2 -8.71 21.90 -8.06
C SER A 2 -9.02 20.67 -8.90
N THR A 3 -7.97 20.01 -9.40
CA THR A 3 -8.11 18.83 -10.25
C THR A 3 -7.20 17.71 -9.76
N TYR A 4 -7.77 16.55 -9.56
CA TYR A 4 -7.02 15.32 -9.29
C TYR A 4 -6.78 14.54 -10.57
N SER A 5 -5.58 13.98 -10.71
CA SER A 5 -5.25 13.06 -11.80
C SER A 5 -4.32 11.96 -11.29
N PHE A 6 -4.57 10.73 -11.71
CA PHE A 6 -3.65 9.63 -11.45
C PHE A 6 -2.30 9.80 -12.18
N LEU A 7 -2.27 10.64 -13.21
CA LEU A 7 -1.02 10.99 -13.90
C LEU A 7 0.03 11.57 -12.95
N ASP A 8 -0.40 12.18 -11.86
CA ASP A 8 0.47 12.84 -10.89
C ASP A 8 0.87 11.91 -9.74
N VAL A 9 0.35 10.68 -9.70
CA VAL A 9 0.64 9.71 -8.65
C VAL A 9 1.89 8.93 -9.00
N SER A 10 2.89 8.98 -8.11
CA SER A 10 4.07 8.12 -8.18
C SER A 10 4.10 7.21 -6.96
N ALA A 11 4.50 5.96 -7.18
CA ALA A 11 4.65 4.99 -6.11
C ALA A 11 5.81 4.08 -6.43
N SER A 12 6.54 3.67 -5.40
CA SER A 12 7.65 2.74 -5.54
C SER A 12 7.68 1.77 -4.38
N LEU A 13 8.13 0.55 -4.68
CA LEU A 13 8.41 -0.48 -3.70
C LEU A 13 9.90 -0.80 -3.78
N ALA A 14 10.64 -0.52 -2.72
CA ALA A 14 12.06 -0.81 -2.63
C ALA A 14 12.29 -1.89 -1.56
N GLY A 15 13.12 -2.87 -1.88
CA GLY A 15 13.43 -3.94 -0.95
C GLY A 15 14.82 -4.53 -1.22
N PRO A 16 15.25 -5.51 -0.41
CA PRO A 16 16.56 -6.12 -0.55
C PRO A 16 16.77 -6.85 -1.88
N THR A 17 15.70 -7.18 -2.60
CA THR A 17 15.76 -7.90 -3.87
C THR A 17 15.47 -7.03 -5.09
N GLY A 18 15.22 -5.73 -4.91
CA GLY A 18 15.03 -4.83 -6.04
C GLY A 18 14.12 -3.64 -5.78
N LEU A 19 13.85 -2.90 -6.84
CA LEU A 19 13.00 -1.72 -6.88
C LEU A 19 11.95 -1.90 -7.98
N VAL A 20 10.70 -1.61 -7.65
CA VAL A 20 9.58 -1.68 -8.59
C VAL A 20 8.76 -0.39 -8.53
N GLU A 21 8.46 0.19 -9.69
CA GLU A 21 7.57 1.33 -9.80
C GLU A 21 6.12 0.85 -9.89
N LEU A 22 5.23 1.42 -9.06
CA LEU A 22 3.84 1.00 -8.94
C LEU A 22 2.83 2.09 -9.34
N GLY A 23 3.29 3.31 -9.56
CA GLY A 23 2.42 4.45 -9.86
C GLY A 23 2.04 4.56 -11.32
N TYR A 24 1.82 5.79 -11.78
CA TYR A 24 1.49 6.04 -13.17
C TYR A 24 2.53 5.43 -14.12
N GLY A 25 2.06 4.75 -15.15
CA GLY A 25 2.91 4.05 -16.10
C GLY A 25 3.05 2.54 -15.83
N SER A 26 2.51 2.05 -14.73
CA SER A 26 2.59 0.63 -14.34
C SER A 26 1.36 -0.18 -14.74
N ALA A 27 0.51 0.36 -15.62
CA ALA A 27 -0.75 -0.24 -16.03
C ALA A 27 -1.66 -0.58 -14.84
N ASN A 28 -1.88 0.41 -13.97
CA ASN A 28 -2.80 0.28 -12.84
C ASN A 28 -4.24 0.12 -13.32
N ALA A 29 -5.03 -0.61 -12.56
CA ALA A 29 -6.45 -0.71 -12.77
C ALA A 29 -7.16 0.55 -12.25
N GLU A 30 -8.45 0.65 -12.48
CA GLU A 30 -9.27 1.80 -12.07
C GLU A 30 -9.22 2.02 -10.55
N GLU A 31 -9.15 0.97 -9.75
CA GLU A 31 -9.05 1.03 -8.30
C GLU A 31 -7.75 1.65 -7.80
N GLY A 32 -6.69 1.57 -8.60
CA GLY A 32 -5.40 2.19 -8.29
C GLY A 32 -4.71 1.65 -7.04
N ILE A 33 -4.30 2.57 -6.18
CA ILE A 33 -3.53 2.26 -4.97
C ILE A 33 -4.32 2.75 -3.75
N THR A 34 -4.49 1.88 -2.76
CA THR A 34 -5.21 2.18 -1.52
C THR A 34 -4.35 1.90 -0.31
N VAL A 35 -4.30 2.86 0.62
CA VAL A 35 -3.62 2.71 1.90
C VAL A 35 -4.67 2.64 2.99
N THR A 36 -4.65 1.58 3.80
CA THR A 36 -5.63 1.35 4.86
C THR A 36 -4.93 1.06 6.17
N MET A 37 -5.26 1.80 7.22
CA MET A 37 -4.72 1.55 8.56
C MET A 37 -5.43 0.36 9.19
N THR A 38 -4.68 -0.47 9.92
CA THR A 38 -5.20 -1.70 10.52
C THR A 38 -6.13 -1.43 11.70
N GLU A 39 -5.81 -0.41 12.52
CA GLU A 39 -6.59 -0.12 13.72
C GLU A 39 -6.87 1.38 13.86
N ALA A 40 -7.92 1.68 14.62
CA ALA A 40 -8.22 3.07 15.00
C ALA A 40 -7.16 3.59 15.98
N LYS A 41 -6.82 4.86 15.86
CA LYS A 41 -5.85 5.51 16.74
C LYS A 41 -6.41 5.78 18.12
N ASN A 42 -7.71 5.88 18.25
CA ASN A 42 -8.39 6.28 19.47
C ASN A 42 -9.50 5.31 19.86
N THR A 43 -9.60 5.03 21.14
CA THR A 43 -10.77 4.38 21.74
C THR A 43 -11.32 5.29 22.82
N MET A 44 -12.59 5.66 22.70
CA MET A 44 -13.28 6.50 23.68
C MET A 44 -14.12 5.64 24.61
N THR A 45 -13.94 5.84 25.90
CA THR A 45 -14.74 5.18 26.93
C THR A 45 -15.49 6.23 27.75
N ILE A 46 -16.79 6.03 27.94
CA ILE A 46 -17.63 6.94 28.70
C ILE A 46 -18.02 6.27 30.03
N GLY A 47 -17.75 6.94 31.15
CA GLY A 47 -18.12 6.47 32.47
C GLY A 47 -19.62 6.59 32.73
N ALA A 48 -20.08 5.96 33.82
CA ALA A 48 -21.48 5.99 34.20
C ALA A 48 -22.01 7.40 34.56
N ASP A 49 -21.09 8.30 34.90
CA ASP A 49 -21.38 9.71 35.19
C ASP A 49 -21.25 10.64 33.99
N GLY A 50 -20.95 10.08 32.82
CA GLY A 50 -20.75 10.84 31.57
C GLY A 50 -19.33 11.34 31.32
N GLU A 51 -18.39 11.06 32.23
CA GLU A 51 -16.97 11.42 32.02
C GLU A 51 -16.37 10.62 30.89
N VAL A 52 -15.50 11.28 30.11
CA VAL A 52 -14.89 10.71 28.91
C VAL A 52 -13.42 10.38 29.14
N MET A 53 -13.02 9.19 28.73
CA MET A 53 -11.62 8.78 28.69
C MET A 53 -11.24 8.38 27.27
N HIS A 54 -10.19 9.00 26.73
CA HIS A 54 -9.61 8.62 25.45
C HIS A 54 -8.39 7.75 25.65
N SER A 55 -8.27 6.69 24.85
CA SER A 55 -7.10 5.84 24.81
C SER A 55 -6.39 5.99 23.47
N LEU A 56 -5.13 6.43 23.52
CA LEU A 56 -4.30 6.61 22.33
C LEU A 56 -3.49 5.34 22.07
N HIS A 57 -3.72 4.72 20.92
CA HIS A 57 -3.01 3.51 20.55
C HIS A 57 -1.73 3.85 19.81
N ALA A 58 -0.66 3.09 20.08
CA ALA A 58 0.66 3.34 19.50
C ALA A 58 0.85 2.73 18.11
N GLY A 59 -0.02 1.81 17.70
CA GLY A 59 0.10 1.11 16.42
C GLY A 59 0.00 2.02 15.21
N LYS A 60 0.88 1.82 14.24
CA LYS A 60 0.87 2.53 12.95
C LYS A 60 0.87 1.55 11.77
N SER A 61 0.50 0.31 12.01
CA SER A 61 0.46 -0.70 10.96
C SER A 61 -0.73 -0.52 10.04
N GLY A 62 -0.60 -1.03 8.84
CA GLY A 62 -1.67 -0.98 7.87
C GLY A 62 -1.36 -1.84 6.67
N THR A 63 -2.20 -1.73 5.65
CA THR A 63 -2.05 -2.44 4.40
C THR A 63 -2.04 -1.47 3.23
N ILE A 64 -1.26 -1.79 2.20
CA ILE A 64 -1.28 -1.09 0.92
C ILE A 64 -1.73 -2.09 -0.13
N THR A 65 -2.77 -1.75 -0.87
CA THR A 65 -3.28 -2.56 -1.96
C THR A 65 -3.02 -1.86 -3.28
N VAL A 66 -2.33 -2.54 -4.18
CA VAL A 66 -2.06 -2.06 -5.54
C VAL A 66 -2.79 -2.98 -6.51
N THR A 67 -3.73 -2.43 -7.27
CA THR A 67 -4.50 -3.18 -8.25
C THR A 67 -3.98 -2.85 -9.64
N LEU A 68 -3.50 -3.87 -10.34
CA LEU A 68 -2.90 -3.76 -11.66
C LEU A 68 -3.75 -4.49 -12.69
N LEU A 69 -3.69 -4.03 -13.92
CA LEU A 69 -4.28 -4.78 -15.03
C LEU A 69 -3.54 -6.11 -15.19
N LYS A 70 -4.25 -7.16 -15.56
CA LYS A 70 -3.67 -8.50 -15.73
C LYS A 70 -2.50 -8.52 -16.71
N THR A 71 -2.50 -7.63 -17.69
CA THR A 71 -1.45 -7.51 -18.70
C THR A 71 -0.26 -6.64 -18.28
N SER A 72 -0.30 -6.08 -17.07
CA SER A 72 0.79 -5.21 -16.60
C SER A 72 2.11 -5.98 -16.47
N PRO A 73 3.22 -5.47 -17.03
CA PRO A 73 4.54 -6.10 -16.86
C PRO A 73 5.06 -6.05 -15.43
N VAL A 74 4.51 -5.18 -14.58
CA VAL A 74 4.88 -5.06 -13.18
C VAL A 74 4.47 -6.31 -12.39
N ASN A 75 3.45 -7.03 -12.82
CA ASN A 75 3.06 -8.31 -12.19
C ASN A 75 4.21 -9.31 -12.16
N LYS A 76 4.98 -9.40 -13.26
CA LYS A 76 6.16 -10.28 -13.33
C LYS A 76 7.23 -9.83 -12.33
N LYS A 77 7.50 -8.53 -12.26
CA LYS A 77 8.51 -7.97 -11.35
C LYS A 77 8.15 -8.24 -9.89
N LEU A 78 6.90 -8.03 -9.51
CA LEU A 78 6.41 -8.29 -8.16
C LEU A 78 6.43 -9.78 -7.83
N SER A 79 6.10 -10.64 -8.78
CA SER A 79 6.13 -12.09 -8.63
C SER A 79 7.56 -12.59 -8.39
N LEU A 80 8.53 -12.09 -9.15
CA LEU A 80 9.94 -12.41 -8.95
C LEU A 80 10.45 -11.93 -7.59
N MET A 81 10.08 -10.73 -7.19
CA MET A 81 10.43 -10.17 -5.88
C MET A 81 9.84 -10.99 -4.74
N TYR A 82 8.57 -11.39 -4.84
CA TYR A 82 7.90 -12.25 -3.87
C TYR A 82 8.63 -13.58 -3.72
N ASN A 83 8.91 -14.24 -4.83
CA ASN A 83 9.59 -15.55 -4.80
C ASN A 83 11.00 -15.46 -4.21
N ALA A 84 11.74 -14.40 -4.55
CA ALA A 84 13.08 -14.19 -4.01
C ALA A 84 13.07 -13.91 -2.50
N GLN A 85 12.15 -13.07 -2.03
CA GLN A 85 12.08 -12.71 -0.62
C GLN A 85 11.55 -13.85 0.26
N SER A 86 10.69 -14.70 -0.27
CA SER A 86 10.11 -15.81 0.49
C SER A 86 11.10 -16.94 0.79
N LEU A 87 12.29 -16.93 0.18
CA LEU A 87 13.31 -17.94 0.40
C LEU A 87 14.00 -17.85 1.76
N SER A 88 13.99 -16.66 2.39
CA SER A 88 14.71 -16.43 3.64
C SER A 88 13.98 -15.43 4.52
N SER A 89 13.94 -15.67 5.82
CA SER A 89 13.41 -14.73 6.80
C SER A 89 14.26 -13.45 6.90
N ALA A 90 15.51 -13.49 6.48
CA ALA A 90 16.38 -12.31 6.48
C ALA A 90 15.99 -11.26 5.44
N THR A 91 15.33 -11.68 4.35
CA THR A 91 14.87 -10.79 3.27
C THR A 91 13.39 -10.46 3.35
N TRP A 92 12.64 -11.14 4.21
CA TRP A 92 11.21 -10.93 4.35
C TRP A 92 10.90 -9.74 5.27
N GLY A 93 9.95 -8.92 4.87
CA GLY A 93 9.47 -7.82 5.71
C GLY A 93 10.34 -6.57 5.72
N ASN A 94 11.29 -6.44 4.80
CA ASN A 94 12.21 -5.31 4.73
C ASN A 94 11.94 -4.36 3.56
N ASN A 95 10.75 -4.39 3.01
CA ASN A 95 10.36 -3.50 1.91
C ASN A 95 9.92 -2.14 2.43
N VAL A 96 10.14 -1.12 1.62
CA VAL A 96 9.66 0.25 1.86
C VAL A 96 8.79 0.65 0.68
N ASN A 97 7.56 1.08 0.98
CA ASN A 97 6.64 1.63 0.00
C ASN A 97 6.56 3.14 0.15
N VAL A 98 6.70 3.87 -0.94
CA VAL A 98 6.51 5.33 -0.97
C VAL A 98 5.48 5.66 -2.04
N ILE A 99 4.42 6.34 -1.64
CA ILE A 99 3.34 6.77 -2.53
C ILE A 99 3.24 8.29 -2.42
N ARG A 100 3.20 8.98 -3.55
CA ARG A 100 3.19 10.44 -3.58
C ARG A 100 2.32 10.96 -4.70
N ASN A 101 1.52 12.01 -4.39
CA ASN A 101 0.88 12.82 -5.40
C ASN A 101 1.70 14.11 -5.56
N LYS A 102 2.22 14.36 -6.74
CA LYS A 102 3.15 15.47 -7.02
C LYS A 102 2.47 16.83 -6.96
N VAL A 103 1.17 16.90 -7.24
CA VAL A 103 0.43 18.16 -7.31
C VAL A 103 -0.03 18.61 -5.94
N SER A 104 -0.68 17.73 -5.18
CA SER A 104 -1.19 18.06 -3.84
C SER A 104 -0.12 17.97 -2.74
N GLY A 105 0.93 17.19 -2.97
CA GLY A 105 1.91 16.89 -1.96
C GLY A 105 1.50 15.78 -1.00
N ASP A 106 0.43 15.04 -1.31
CA ASP A 106 0.06 13.86 -0.53
C ASP A 106 1.22 12.86 -0.52
N THR A 107 1.56 12.35 0.65
CA THR A 107 2.68 11.41 0.80
C THR A 107 2.30 10.33 1.79
N ALA A 108 2.60 9.09 1.44
CA ALA A 108 2.52 7.96 2.35
C ALA A 108 3.83 7.19 2.28
N THR A 109 4.50 7.01 3.41
CA THR A 109 5.72 6.22 3.52
C THR A 109 5.45 5.06 4.45
N ALA A 110 5.62 3.84 3.94
CA ALA A 110 5.40 2.62 4.69
C ALA A 110 6.72 1.86 4.83
N ARG A 111 7.02 1.40 6.03
CA ARG A 111 8.24 0.68 6.37
C ARG A 111 7.92 -0.70 6.90
N SER A 112 8.90 -1.58 6.87
CA SER A 112 8.77 -2.96 7.31
C SER A 112 7.60 -3.65 6.60
N CYS A 113 7.55 -3.47 5.28
CA CYS A 113 6.50 -4.03 4.45
C CYS A 113 6.84 -5.45 4.02
N ALA A 114 5.83 -6.31 4.01
CA ALA A 114 5.93 -7.66 3.48
C ALA A 114 4.76 -7.93 2.55
N PHE A 115 4.96 -8.79 1.57
CA PHE A 115 3.83 -9.28 0.77
C PHE A 115 2.90 -10.06 1.70
N GLN A 116 1.59 -9.80 1.62
CA GLN A 116 0.63 -10.54 2.41
C GLN A 116 0.48 -11.97 1.91
N LYS A 117 0.31 -12.11 0.60
CA LYS A 117 0.23 -13.41 -0.08
C LYS A 117 0.36 -13.19 -1.58
N GLN A 118 0.57 -14.27 -2.34
CA GLN A 118 0.45 -14.18 -3.79
C GLN A 118 -1.00 -13.84 -4.16
N PRO A 119 -1.21 -12.98 -5.19
CA PRO A 119 -2.55 -12.70 -5.67
C PRO A 119 -3.17 -13.94 -6.32
N ASP A 120 -4.49 -13.97 -6.37
CA ASP A 120 -5.22 -15.05 -7.03
C ASP A 120 -4.87 -15.12 -8.51
N TRP A 121 -4.59 -16.31 -8.99
CA TRP A 121 -4.35 -16.55 -10.41
C TRP A 121 -5.63 -17.04 -11.06
N ASN A 122 -6.28 -16.14 -11.75
CA ASN A 122 -7.54 -16.38 -12.42
C ASN A 122 -7.41 -16.12 -13.92
N ASN A 123 -7.90 -17.03 -14.74
CA ASN A 123 -7.86 -16.95 -16.19
C ASN A 123 -9.27 -16.94 -16.78
N PRO A 124 -10.03 -15.85 -16.62
CA PRO A 124 -11.39 -15.75 -17.14
C PRO A 124 -11.40 -15.49 -18.66
N LYS A 125 -12.57 -15.57 -19.25
CA LYS A 125 -12.77 -15.23 -20.67
C LYS A 125 -12.40 -13.78 -20.96
N VAL A 126 -12.78 -12.87 -20.06
CA VAL A 126 -12.43 -11.44 -20.14
C VAL A 126 -11.41 -11.15 -19.06
N ALA A 127 -10.26 -10.59 -19.45
CA ALA A 127 -9.20 -10.28 -18.50
C ALA A 127 -9.67 -9.26 -17.46
N GLY A 128 -9.28 -9.49 -16.22
CA GLY A 128 -9.58 -8.61 -15.12
C GLY A 128 -8.33 -7.93 -14.55
N THR A 129 -8.26 -7.89 -13.23
CA THR A 129 -7.21 -7.22 -12.49
C THR A 129 -6.48 -8.18 -11.57
N VAL A 130 -5.28 -7.79 -11.12
CA VAL A 130 -4.49 -8.50 -10.12
C VAL A 130 -4.24 -7.55 -8.97
N ALA A 131 -4.65 -7.94 -7.78
CA ALA A 131 -4.47 -7.13 -6.57
C ALA A 131 -3.29 -7.63 -5.75
N TRP A 132 -2.30 -6.78 -5.55
CA TRP A 132 -1.16 -7.05 -4.68
C TRP A 132 -1.36 -6.33 -3.36
N VAL A 133 -1.28 -7.06 -2.26
CA VAL A 133 -1.47 -6.52 -0.91
C VAL A 133 -0.18 -6.66 -0.12
N PHE A 134 0.21 -5.57 0.54
CA PHE A 134 1.40 -5.51 1.38
C PHE A 134 0.99 -5.20 2.81
N ASP A 135 1.47 -6.01 3.75
CA ASP A 135 1.33 -5.72 5.17
C ASP A 135 2.49 -4.83 5.60
N CYS A 136 2.17 -3.66 6.12
CA CYS A 136 3.15 -2.65 6.50
C CYS A 136 3.18 -2.47 8.01
N GLY A 137 4.37 -2.50 8.59
CA GLY A 137 4.54 -2.37 10.03
C GLY A 137 4.38 -0.94 10.53
N LYS A 138 4.73 0.04 9.71
CA LYS A 138 4.63 1.45 10.08
C LYS A 138 4.33 2.30 8.85
N ILE A 139 3.21 3.00 8.90
CA ILE A 139 2.77 3.90 7.82
C ILE A 139 2.70 5.33 8.36
N ASP A 140 3.40 6.24 7.71
CA ASP A 140 3.30 7.67 7.93
C ASP A 140 2.61 8.30 6.72
N GLN A 141 1.46 8.91 6.94
CA GLN A 141 0.63 9.48 5.88
C GLN A 141 0.38 10.97 6.15
N LEU A 142 0.60 11.79 5.14
CA LEU A 142 0.30 13.22 5.18
C LEU A 142 -0.47 13.59 3.93
N LEU A 143 -1.67 14.12 4.11
CA LEU A 143 -2.46 14.66 3.01
C LEU A 143 -2.10 16.12 2.78
N GLY A 144 -1.88 16.49 1.54
CA GLY A 144 -1.56 17.84 1.15
C GLY A 144 -2.78 18.62 0.71
N GLU A 145 -2.55 19.65 -0.07
CA GLU A 145 -3.60 20.56 -0.54
C GLU A 145 -3.51 20.73 -2.06
N PHE A 146 -4.66 20.63 -2.70
CA PHE A 146 -4.75 20.88 -4.15
C PHE A 146 -4.81 22.36 -4.47
#